data_443ca2d3e85d9c590ada81ca109ddae5
#
_entry.id   443ca2d3e85d9c590ada81ca109ddae5
#
_cell.length_a   1.000
_cell.length_b   1.000
_cell.length_c   1.000
_cell.angle_alpha   90.00
_cell.angle_beta   90.00
_cell.angle_gamma   90.00
#
_symmetry.space_group_name_H-M   'P 1'
#
loop_
_entity.id
_entity.type
_entity.pdbx_description
1 polymer ?
#
loop_
_entity_poly.entity_id
_entity_poly.type
_entity_poly.pdbx_seq_one_letter_code
_entity_poly.pdbx_strand_id
1 'polypeptide(L)' 'MAAASNIICNYIYKNWIETYKSQRSFALDHNIEETIVRKIKSTALKIKDSNYNIPVNTLQKICEARNIKLSEFFKMIDK' A
#
# COMPACT_ATOMS: atom_id res chain seq x y z
N MET A 1 -13.00 -14.98 -3.96
CA MET A 1 -13.21 -13.55 -4.11
C MET A 1 -12.12 -12.80 -3.34
N ALA A 2 -11.49 -11.84 -3.98
CA ALA A 2 -10.42 -11.11 -3.32
C ALA A 2 -10.99 -10.13 -2.30
N ALA A 3 -10.38 -10.07 -1.12
CA ALA A 3 -10.74 -9.08 -0.13
C ALA A 3 -10.34 -7.69 -0.62
N ALA A 4 -11.05 -6.67 -0.17
CA ALA A 4 -10.73 -5.29 -0.55
C ALA A 4 -9.28 -4.95 -0.19
N SER A 5 -8.78 -5.46 0.94
CA SER A 5 -7.41 -5.24 1.37
C SER A 5 -6.40 -5.75 0.36
N ASN A 6 -6.70 -6.87 -0.30
CA ASN A 6 -5.81 -7.43 -1.31
C ASN A 6 -5.72 -6.52 -2.53
N ILE A 7 -6.84 -5.93 -2.91
CA ILE A 7 -6.86 -5.00 -4.05
C ILE A 7 -6.02 -3.77 -3.74
N ILE A 8 -6.16 -3.22 -2.53
CA ILE A 8 -5.42 -2.04 -2.10
C ILE A 8 -3.94 -2.34 -2.03
N CYS A 9 -3.55 -3.43 -1.36
CA CYS A 9 -2.14 -3.80 -1.23
C CYS A 9 -1.52 -4.07 -2.59
N ASN A 10 -2.24 -4.75 -3.45
CA ASN A 10 -1.76 -5.09 -4.78
C ASN A 10 -1.48 -3.83 -5.60
N TYR A 11 -2.40 -2.87 -5.55
CA TYR A 11 -2.24 -1.61 -6.28
C TYR A 11 -1.02 -0.84 -5.76
N ILE A 12 -0.93 -0.70 -4.43
CA ILE A 12 0.17 0.05 -3.83
C ILE A 12 1.52 -0.59 -4.15
N TYR A 13 1.59 -1.90 -4.04
CA TYR A 13 2.84 -2.59 -4.30
C TYR A 13 3.27 -2.43 -5.77
N LYS A 14 2.37 -2.76 -6.69
CA LYS A 14 2.73 -2.76 -8.10
C LYS A 14 3.01 -1.39 -8.67
N ASN A 15 2.30 -0.38 -8.19
CA ASN A 15 2.42 0.95 -8.77
C ASN A 15 3.38 1.85 -8.01
N TRP A 16 3.57 1.61 -6.72
CA TRP A 16 4.35 2.53 -5.90
C TRP A 16 5.57 1.91 -5.24
N ILE A 17 5.43 0.70 -4.68
CA ILE A 17 6.53 0.08 -3.94
C ILE A 17 7.52 -0.59 -4.87
N GLU A 18 7.03 -1.34 -5.83
CA GLU A 18 7.88 -2.11 -6.74
C GLU A 18 8.83 -1.21 -7.53
N THR A 19 8.38 -0.02 -7.86
CA THR A 19 9.18 0.93 -8.63
C THR A 19 10.06 1.81 -7.77
N TYR A 20 9.95 1.69 -6.46
CA TYR A 20 10.72 2.51 -5.54
C TYR A 20 12.13 1.94 -5.33
N LYS A 21 13.05 2.78 -4.87
CA LYS A 21 14.45 2.39 -4.65
C LYS A 21 14.59 1.24 -3.67
N SER A 22 13.84 1.29 -2.56
CA SER A 22 13.86 0.25 -1.56
C SER A 22 12.63 0.39 -0.68
N GLN A 23 12.32 -0.68 0.06
CA GLN A 23 11.20 -0.65 0.99
C GLN A 23 11.43 0.37 2.09
N ARG A 24 12.68 0.46 2.55
CA ARG A 24 13.02 1.42 3.60
C ARG A 24 12.82 2.86 3.13
N SER A 25 13.27 3.17 1.92
CA SER A 25 13.09 4.50 1.36
C SER A 25 11.62 4.84 1.22
N PHE A 26 10.83 3.88 0.75
CA PHE A 26 9.40 4.08 0.63
C PHE A 26 8.77 4.41 1.99
N ALA A 27 9.13 3.64 3.01
CA ALA A 27 8.59 3.85 4.35
C ALA A 27 8.95 5.24 4.88
N LEU A 28 10.20 5.63 4.73
CA LEU A 28 10.65 6.93 5.21
C LEU A 28 9.96 8.08 4.49
N ASP A 29 9.86 7.98 3.17
CA ASP A 29 9.27 9.05 2.36
C ASP A 29 7.77 9.16 2.57
N HIS A 30 7.11 8.07 2.96
CA HIS A 30 5.66 8.08 3.17
C HIS A 30 5.29 8.12 4.65
N ASN A 31 6.29 8.29 5.52
CA ASN A 31 6.07 8.44 6.96
C ASN A 31 5.33 7.25 7.58
N ILE A 32 5.72 6.05 7.19
CA ILE A 32 5.18 4.82 7.75
C ILE A 32 6.33 3.90 8.13
N GLU A 33 6.03 2.86 8.91
CA GLU A 33 7.07 1.91 9.31
C GLU A 33 7.40 0.93 8.18
N GLU A 34 8.64 0.51 8.14
CA GLU A 34 9.08 -0.44 7.12
C GLU A 34 8.33 -1.76 7.22
N THR A 35 7.97 -2.18 8.44
CA THR A 35 7.21 -3.40 8.62
C THR A 35 5.87 -3.35 7.90
N ILE A 36 5.27 -2.16 7.82
CA ILE A 36 4.02 -1.98 7.09
C ILE A 36 4.25 -2.22 5.60
N VAL A 37 5.34 -1.70 5.06
CA VAL A 37 5.68 -1.90 3.65
C VAL A 37 5.86 -3.39 3.36
N ARG A 38 6.52 -4.11 4.24
CA ARG A 38 6.71 -5.55 4.08
C ARG A 38 5.39 -6.31 4.10
N LYS A 39 4.48 -5.91 4.98
CA LYS A 39 3.16 -6.55 5.07
C LYS A 39 2.36 -6.30 3.79
N ILE A 40 2.44 -5.09 3.25
CA ILE A 40 1.77 -4.76 2.00
C ILE A 40 2.33 -5.64 0.87
N LYS A 41 3.65 -5.75 0.80
CA LYS A 41 4.30 -6.56 -0.22
C LYS A 41 3.90 -8.03 -0.10
N SER A 42 3.93 -8.57 1.12
CA SER A 42 3.59 -9.97 1.34
C SER A 42 2.15 -10.25 0.92
N THR A 43 1.25 -9.34 1.24
CA THR A 43 -0.16 -9.48 0.86
C THR A 43 -0.32 -9.40 -0.65
N ALA A 44 0.36 -8.45 -1.29
CA ALA A 44 0.27 -8.28 -2.74
C ALA A 44 0.81 -9.50 -3.48
N LEU A 45 1.88 -10.10 -2.97
CA LEU A 45 2.51 -11.26 -3.60
C LEU A 45 1.94 -12.58 -3.09
N LYS A 46 0.98 -12.52 -2.19
CA LYS A 46 0.30 -13.71 -1.63
C LYS A 46 1.29 -14.67 -0.96
N ILE A 47 2.23 -14.12 -0.21
CA ILE A 47 3.23 -14.90 0.49
C ILE A 47 2.65 -15.39 1.81
N LYS A 48 2.71 -16.70 2.05
CA LYS A 48 2.31 -17.33 3.32
C LYS A 48 0.93 -16.88 3.83
N ASP A 49 -0.03 -16.81 2.94
CA ASP A 49 -1.41 -16.45 3.30
C ASP A 49 -1.50 -15.07 3.95
N SER A 50 -0.57 -14.19 3.68
CA SER A 50 -0.60 -12.83 4.21
C SER A 50 -1.89 -12.13 3.77
N ASN A 51 -2.51 -11.43 4.71
CA ASN A 51 -3.75 -10.72 4.44
C ASN A 51 -3.80 -9.48 5.32
N TYR A 52 -2.96 -8.52 5.01
CA TYR A 52 -2.83 -7.31 5.80
C TYR A 52 -3.90 -6.31 5.43
N ASN A 53 -4.65 -5.87 6.42
CA ASN A 53 -5.65 -4.81 6.26
C ASN A 53 -4.98 -3.49 6.65
N ILE A 54 -4.77 -2.61 5.68
CA ILE A 54 -4.12 -1.33 5.93
C ILE A 54 -5.09 -0.43 6.70
N PRO A 55 -4.68 0.05 7.89
CA PRO A 55 -5.52 1.01 8.61
C PRO A 55 -5.72 2.28 7.78
N VAL A 56 -6.87 2.92 7.94
CA VAL A 56 -7.17 4.13 7.19
C VAL A 56 -6.14 5.22 7.44
N ASN A 57 -5.67 5.35 8.68
CA ASN A 57 -4.63 6.34 9.00
C ASN A 57 -3.37 6.13 8.18
N THR A 58 -2.95 4.86 8.06
CA THR A 58 -1.75 4.52 7.31
C THR A 58 -1.95 4.80 5.83
N LEU A 59 -3.10 4.40 5.30
CA LEU A 59 -3.42 4.64 3.91
C LEU A 59 -3.45 6.14 3.61
N GLN A 60 -4.00 6.92 4.53
CA GLN A 60 -4.06 8.36 4.39
C GLN A 60 -2.65 8.96 4.34
N LYS A 61 -1.74 8.48 5.18
CA LYS A 61 -0.36 8.96 5.16
C LYS A 61 0.30 8.71 3.81
N ILE A 62 0.07 7.54 3.26
CA ILE A 62 0.63 7.18 1.96
C ILE A 62 0.07 8.12 0.88
N CYS A 63 -1.22 8.33 0.89
CA CYS A 63 -1.86 9.20 -0.10
C CYS A 63 -1.37 10.65 0.04
N GLU A 64 -1.26 11.14 1.27
CA GLU A 64 -0.80 12.50 1.49
C GLU A 64 0.63 12.70 1.01
N ALA A 65 1.48 11.72 1.24
CA ALA A 65 2.88 11.79 0.78
C ALA A 65 2.96 11.84 -0.74
N ARG A 66 1.96 11.29 -1.42
CA ARG A 66 1.90 11.31 -2.87
C ARG A 66 1.03 12.45 -3.40
N ASN A 67 0.58 13.30 -2.52
CA ASN A 67 -0.22 14.48 -2.85
C ASN A 67 -1.52 14.13 -3.56
N ILE A 68 -2.20 13.09 -3.09
CA ILE A 68 -3.51 12.70 -3.59
C ILE A 68 -4.46 12.56 -2.42
N LYS A 69 -5.74 12.73 -2.70
CA LYS A 69 -6.76 12.55 -1.67
C LYS A 69 -7.14 11.08 -1.58
N LEU A 70 -7.56 10.66 -0.39
CA LEU A 70 -7.99 9.29 -0.18
C LEU A 70 -9.13 8.91 -1.12
N SER A 71 -10.06 9.83 -1.35
CA SER A 71 -11.17 9.59 -2.27
C SER A 71 -10.67 9.38 -3.69
N GLU A 72 -9.64 10.11 -4.09
CA GLU A 72 -9.05 9.94 -5.42
C GLU A 72 -8.38 8.58 -5.55
N PHE A 73 -7.72 8.15 -4.49
CA PHE A 73 -7.09 6.82 -4.48
C PHE A 73 -8.12 5.72 -4.69
N PHE A 74 -9.24 5.80 -3.98
CA PHE A 74 -10.28 4.79 -4.14
C PHE A 74 -10.90 4.80 -5.52
N LYS A 75 -10.97 5.95 -6.15
CA LYS A 75 -11.44 6.02 -7.54
C LYS A 75 -10.46 5.35 -8.49
N MET A 76 -9.17 5.48 -8.21
CA MET A 76 -8.14 4.88 -9.06
C MET A 76 -8.19 3.36 -9.05
N ILE A 77 -8.50 2.77 -7.92
CA ILE A 77 -8.54 1.31 -7.80
C ILE A 77 -9.90 0.72 -8.09
N ASP A 78 -10.93 1.54 -8.12
CA ASP A 78 -12.31 1.10 -8.36
C ASP A 78 -12.69 1.39 -9.80
N LYS A 79 -12.30 0.51 -10.69
CA LYS A 79 -12.60 0.69 -12.11
C LYS A 79 -13.71 -0.21 -12.57
#